data_394e2d35b7fc99ee8d6c03b68b566559
#
_entry.id   394e2d35b7fc99ee8d6c03b68b566559
#
_cell.length_a   1.000
_cell.length_b   1.000
_cell.length_c   1.000
_cell.angle_alpha   90.00
_cell.angle_beta   90.00
_cell.angle_gamma   90.00
#
_symmetry.space_group_name_H-M   'P 1'
#
loop_
_entity.id
_entity.type
_entity.pdbx_description
1 polymer ?
#
loop_
_entity_poly.entity_id
_entity_poly.type
_entity_poly.pdbx_seq_one_letter_code
_entity_poly.pdbx_strand_id
1 'polypeptide(L)'
;MTGTQLPGGIFYGGSPLATPARYSAKAAPARTDLGVPFMVSEFGGTVWGDLKTGWGYGAGPKDLEEFYSRYEGLIGALLDNPNMFGFCYTQLTDVEQEHTGLYFYDRRPKFDLKRMHDITARAAAYEKTGPTAGKAVAATQHDWQVLVGAAADGPLAKPYRYTTNAPASDWATGSFNDQSWSSGLAPFGHALPGVQTAWNSGDIWLRQTFESDTAAIKAAALVIFYDEDTEVFVNGQSVWKRNGFTTTYDTFAVTESLRKVLNQGRNPLAVHTHQTAGGQFIDLALLCTPAETRLAEHGAR
;
A
#
# COMPACT_ATOMS: atom_id res chain seq x y z
N MET A 1 -6.28 -8.82 -18.94
CA MET A 1 -5.93 -8.54 -17.53
C MET A 1 -5.15 -7.24 -17.50
N THR A 2 -5.63 -6.28 -16.79
CA THR A 2 -4.93 -5.00 -16.56
C THR A 2 -3.80 -5.30 -15.59
N GLY A 3 -2.55 -5.02 -16.01
CA GLY A 3 -1.39 -5.23 -15.16
C GLY A 3 -1.50 -4.44 -13.85
N THR A 4 -1.04 -5.03 -12.77
CA THR A 4 -1.03 -4.39 -11.45
C THR A 4 -0.02 -3.25 -11.43
N GLN A 5 -0.44 -2.07 -11.03
CA GLN A 5 0.45 -0.91 -10.92
C GLN A 5 1.23 -1.00 -9.61
N LEU A 6 2.54 -1.06 -9.71
CA LEU A 6 3.43 -1.02 -8.53
C LEU A 6 3.61 0.41 -8.01
N PRO A 7 3.90 0.59 -6.71
CA PRO A 7 4.28 1.89 -6.16
C PRO A 7 5.45 2.50 -6.95
N GLY A 8 5.31 3.74 -7.38
CA GLY A 8 6.30 4.40 -8.23
C GLY A 8 5.99 4.37 -9.74
N GLY A 9 4.82 3.86 -10.15
CA GLY A 9 4.37 3.89 -11.55
C GLY A 9 4.94 2.78 -12.43
N ILE A 10 5.52 1.75 -11.85
CA ILE A 10 5.99 0.56 -12.54
C ILE A 10 4.83 -0.44 -12.63
N PHE A 11 4.58 -0.97 -13.83
CA PHE A 11 3.53 -1.95 -14.06
C PHE A 11 4.09 -3.37 -14.04
N TYR A 12 3.42 -4.26 -13.32
CA TYR A 12 3.61 -5.67 -13.43
C TYR A 12 2.98 -6.20 -14.72
N GLY A 13 3.72 -6.97 -15.50
CA GLY A 13 3.22 -7.59 -16.71
C GLY A 13 3.37 -6.73 -17.96
N GLY A 14 4.49 -6.81 -18.57
CA GLY A 14 4.86 -6.70 -19.99
C GLY A 14 4.06 -5.85 -20.96
N SER A 15 3.42 -4.76 -20.54
CA SER A 15 2.93 -3.79 -21.53
C SER A 15 4.09 -3.27 -22.36
N PRO A 16 3.96 -3.13 -23.69
CA PRO A 16 5.05 -2.64 -24.51
C PRO A 16 5.48 -1.27 -24.01
N LEU A 17 6.70 -1.22 -23.47
CA LEU A 17 7.35 -0.01 -23.00
C LEU A 17 7.77 0.81 -24.22
N ALA A 18 6.99 1.78 -24.56
CA ALA A 18 7.35 2.62 -25.68
C ALA A 18 8.60 3.49 -25.40
N THR A 19 8.87 3.84 -24.14
CA THR A 19 10.10 4.54 -23.71
C THR A 19 10.14 4.62 -22.17
N PRO A 20 11.33 4.66 -21.54
CA PRO A 20 11.46 4.87 -20.09
C PRO A 20 10.71 6.10 -19.55
N ALA A 21 10.65 7.17 -20.34
CA ALA A 21 9.95 8.40 -19.97
C ALA A 21 8.44 8.24 -19.78
N ARG A 22 7.79 7.24 -20.38
CA ARG A 22 6.36 7.00 -20.19
C ARG A 22 6.02 6.32 -18.87
N TYR A 23 6.99 5.70 -18.21
CA TYR A 23 6.81 5.08 -16.90
C TYR A 23 6.99 6.07 -15.77
N SER A 24 7.81 7.09 -15.96
CA SER A 24 7.97 8.17 -14.97
C SER A 24 6.82 9.19 -15.00
N ALA A 25 6.16 9.37 -16.15
CA ALA A 25 5.20 10.46 -16.35
C ALA A 25 3.76 10.15 -15.94
N LYS A 26 3.42 8.90 -15.67
CA LYS A 26 2.10 8.49 -15.15
C LYS A 26 2.27 7.65 -13.89
N ALA A 27 3.17 8.06 -13.02
CA ALA A 27 3.04 7.66 -11.63
C ALA A 27 1.60 7.98 -11.20
N ALA A 28 0.88 6.99 -10.69
CA ALA A 28 -0.27 7.27 -9.89
C ALA A 28 0.08 8.43 -8.94
N PRO A 29 -0.88 9.28 -8.58
CA PRO A 29 -0.62 10.39 -7.69
C PRO A 29 0.24 9.82 -6.57
N ALA A 30 1.43 10.37 -6.47
CA ALA A 30 2.48 9.83 -5.67
C ALA A 30 1.85 9.30 -4.38
N ARG A 31 1.98 8.02 -4.12
CA ARG A 31 1.94 7.55 -2.75
C ARG A 31 2.71 8.61 -2.02
N THR A 32 2.05 9.37 -1.18
CA THR A 32 2.67 10.51 -0.53
C THR A 32 3.94 9.96 0.04
N ASP A 33 5.07 10.41 -0.48
CA ASP A 33 6.36 9.86 -0.13
C ASP A 33 6.47 9.97 1.39
N LEU A 34 6.33 8.84 2.07
CA LEU A 34 6.46 8.79 3.53
C LEU A 34 7.92 8.98 3.93
N GLY A 35 8.81 9.27 2.96
CA GLY A 35 10.23 9.43 3.17
C GLY A 35 10.95 8.14 3.58
N VAL A 36 10.26 6.99 3.45
CA VAL A 36 10.85 5.68 3.77
C VAL A 36 11.26 4.95 2.49
N PRO A 37 12.40 4.25 2.51
CA PRO A 37 12.79 3.38 1.41
C PRO A 37 11.72 2.30 1.16
N PHE A 38 11.54 1.93 -0.10
CA PHE A 38 10.61 0.85 -0.46
C PHE A 38 11.31 -0.23 -1.30
N MET A 39 10.72 -1.42 -1.29
CA MET A 39 11.14 -2.56 -2.11
C MET A 39 10.01 -2.93 -3.08
N VAL A 40 10.39 -3.26 -4.32
CA VAL A 40 9.49 -3.86 -5.29
C VAL A 40 9.62 -5.36 -5.19
N SER A 41 8.70 -6.00 -4.49
CA SER A 41 8.77 -7.43 -4.17
C SER A 41 8.57 -8.33 -5.38
N GLU A 42 7.93 -7.82 -6.44
CA GLU A 42 7.66 -8.59 -7.66
C GLU A 42 7.44 -7.65 -8.86
N PHE A 43 8.14 -7.90 -9.96
CA PHE A 43 7.96 -7.19 -11.23
C PHE A 43 8.51 -8.02 -12.39
N GLY A 44 8.19 -7.63 -13.62
CA GLY A 44 8.64 -8.29 -14.83
C GLY A 44 7.59 -9.23 -15.39
N GLY A 45 7.80 -10.54 -15.31
CA GLY A 45 6.86 -11.53 -15.83
C GLY A 45 6.75 -11.51 -17.37
N THR A 46 7.74 -10.94 -18.06
CA THR A 46 7.77 -10.89 -19.53
C THR A 46 7.93 -12.29 -20.09
N VAL A 47 6.94 -12.73 -20.85
CA VAL A 47 6.97 -14.05 -21.44
C VAL A 47 8.03 -14.16 -22.52
N TRP A 48 8.84 -15.24 -22.47
CA TRP A 48 9.79 -15.62 -23.52
C TRP A 48 9.84 -17.14 -23.66
N GLY A 49 9.24 -17.67 -24.71
CA GLY A 49 9.15 -19.10 -24.96
C GLY A 49 8.01 -19.44 -25.90
N ASP A 50 7.66 -20.71 -25.99
CA ASP A 50 6.54 -21.19 -26.81
C ASP A 50 5.19 -20.85 -26.13
N LEU A 51 4.51 -19.85 -26.66
CA LEU A 51 3.18 -19.44 -26.18
C LEU A 51 2.05 -20.45 -26.46
N LYS A 52 2.33 -21.52 -27.23
CA LYS A 52 1.35 -22.61 -27.42
C LYS A 52 1.29 -23.53 -26.21
N THR A 53 2.40 -23.60 -25.48
CA THR A 53 2.56 -24.51 -24.33
C THR A 53 2.68 -23.78 -23.00
N GLY A 54 2.81 -22.46 -23.03
CA GLY A 54 2.97 -21.66 -21.82
C GLY A 54 2.32 -20.28 -21.91
N TRP A 55 2.43 -19.56 -20.82
CA TRP A 55 1.87 -18.23 -20.64
C TRP A 55 2.86 -17.29 -19.93
N GLY A 56 2.54 -16.01 -19.93
CA GLY A 56 3.21 -14.95 -19.20
C GLY A 56 2.42 -13.67 -19.31
N TYR A 57 2.95 -12.59 -18.77
CA TYR A 57 2.22 -11.33 -18.68
C TYR A 57 2.42 -10.47 -19.93
N GLY A 58 1.32 -9.93 -20.45
CA GLY A 58 1.30 -9.03 -21.59
C GLY A 58 1.64 -9.70 -22.92
N ALA A 59 1.88 -8.89 -23.95
CA ALA A 59 2.38 -9.37 -25.24
C ALA A 59 3.87 -9.68 -25.14
N GLY A 60 4.26 -10.88 -25.54
CA GLY A 60 5.67 -11.27 -25.64
C GLY A 60 6.45 -10.29 -26.52
N PRO A 61 7.75 -10.09 -26.26
CA PRO A 61 8.61 -9.32 -27.16
C PRO A 61 8.76 -10.07 -28.49
N LYS A 62 8.88 -9.31 -29.57
CA LYS A 62 8.98 -9.88 -30.92
C LYS A 62 10.34 -10.54 -31.21
N ASP A 63 11.39 -10.08 -30.52
CA ASP A 63 12.75 -10.56 -30.64
C ASP A 63 13.55 -10.33 -29.34
N LEU A 64 14.78 -10.87 -29.30
CA LEU A 64 15.67 -10.74 -28.14
C LEU A 64 16.04 -9.30 -27.83
N GLU A 65 16.20 -8.44 -28.83
CA GLU A 65 16.56 -7.04 -28.62
C GLU A 65 15.41 -6.27 -27.96
N GLU A 66 14.18 -6.55 -28.34
CA GLU A 66 13.02 -6.00 -27.67
C GLU A 66 12.91 -6.51 -26.22
N PHE A 67 13.22 -7.78 -25.95
CA PHE A 67 13.27 -8.31 -24.59
C PHE A 67 14.27 -7.55 -23.74
N TYR A 68 15.52 -7.40 -24.24
CA TYR A 68 16.57 -6.68 -23.51
C TYR A 68 16.20 -5.21 -23.30
N SER A 69 15.62 -4.55 -24.30
CA SER A 69 15.20 -3.16 -24.18
C SER A 69 14.10 -2.99 -23.11
N ARG A 70 13.14 -3.91 -23.06
CA ARG A 70 12.10 -3.93 -22.02
C ARG A 70 12.69 -4.18 -20.63
N TYR A 71 13.57 -5.17 -20.53
CA TYR A 71 14.24 -5.51 -19.28
C TYR A 71 15.08 -4.35 -18.75
N GLU A 72 15.90 -3.74 -19.62
CA GLU A 72 16.70 -2.56 -19.29
C GLU A 72 15.85 -1.37 -18.86
N GLY A 73 14.72 -1.14 -19.55
CA GLY A 73 13.78 -0.09 -19.17
C GLY A 73 13.15 -0.30 -17.79
N LEU A 74 12.77 -1.54 -17.47
CA LEU A 74 12.21 -1.90 -16.16
C LEU A 74 13.26 -1.75 -15.05
N ILE A 75 14.43 -2.35 -15.23
CA ILE A 75 15.54 -2.26 -14.27
C ILE A 75 15.99 -0.80 -14.12
N GLY A 76 16.09 -0.07 -15.22
CA GLY A 76 16.48 1.34 -15.22
C GLY A 76 15.54 2.18 -14.37
N ALA A 77 14.22 2.02 -14.55
CA ALA A 77 13.23 2.75 -13.77
C ALA A 77 13.33 2.47 -12.26
N LEU A 78 13.70 1.25 -11.89
CA LEU A 78 13.93 0.88 -10.48
C LEU A 78 15.23 1.48 -9.96
N LEU A 79 16.33 1.29 -10.67
CA LEU A 79 17.65 1.75 -10.25
C LEU A 79 17.79 3.28 -10.22
N ASP A 80 17.02 4.01 -11.02
CA ASP A 80 17.01 5.47 -11.05
C ASP A 80 16.14 6.09 -9.93
N ASN A 81 15.40 5.28 -9.18
CA ASN A 81 14.58 5.78 -8.07
C ASN A 81 15.39 5.82 -6.77
N PRO A 82 15.64 7.02 -6.20
CA PRO A 82 16.49 7.17 -5.02
C PRO A 82 15.90 6.59 -3.73
N ASN A 83 14.62 6.28 -3.71
CA ASN A 83 13.93 5.72 -2.54
C ASN A 83 13.73 4.19 -2.63
N MET A 84 14.04 3.59 -3.77
CA MET A 84 13.93 2.15 -3.99
C MET A 84 15.24 1.47 -3.58
N PHE A 85 15.18 0.62 -2.54
CA PHE A 85 16.37 -0.05 -1.99
C PHE A 85 16.52 -1.51 -2.41
N GLY A 86 15.51 -2.10 -3.05
CA GLY A 86 15.58 -3.47 -3.51
C GLY A 86 14.41 -3.85 -4.42
N PHE A 87 14.63 -4.90 -5.21
CA PHE A 87 13.61 -5.44 -6.10
C PHE A 87 13.82 -6.94 -6.35
N CYS A 88 12.73 -7.64 -6.72
CA CYS A 88 12.77 -9.02 -7.16
C CYS A 88 12.12 -9.15 -8.54
N TYR A 89 12.86 -9.68 -9.50
CA TYR A 89 12.31 -10.00 -10.83
C TYR A 89 11.55 -11.32 -10.81
N THR A 90 10.39 -11.34 -11.39
CA THR A 90 9.61 -12.55 -11.61
C THR A 90 9.79 -13.02 -13.04
N GLN A 91 10.53 -14.15 -13.23
CA GLN A 91 11.08 -15.00 -12.19
C GLN A 91 12.47 -15.53 -12.61
N LEU A 92 13.14 -16.25 -11.72
CA LEU A 92 14.47 -16.78 -12.05
C LEU A 92 14.39 -17.89 -13.09
N THR A 93 13.49 -18.86 -12.90
CA THR A 93 13.30 -20.01 -13.82
C THR A 93 11.84 -20.11 -14.22
N ASP A 94 11.56 -20.68 -15.41
CA ASP A 94 10.21 -21.08 -15.75
C ASP A 94 9.65 -22.03 -14.70
N VAL A 95 8.36 -21.96 -14.47
CA VAL A 95 7.62 -22.86 -13.61
C VAL A 95 6.46 -23.47 -14.40
N GLU A 96 6.59 -24.74 -14.75
CA GLU A 96 5.62 -25.48 -15.56
C GLU A 96 5.25 -24.73 -16.85
N GLN A 97 4.03 -24.20 -16.96
CA GLN A 97 3.55 -23.46 -18.12
C GLN A 97 3.80 -21.94 -18.04
N GLU A 98 4.36 -21.44 -16.96
CA GLU A 98 4.72 -20.03 -16.84
C GLU A 98 6.11 -19.80 -17.41
N HIS A 99 6.17 -19.18 -18.60
CA HIS A 99 7.41 -18.96 -19.35
C HIS A 99 7.99 -17.56 -19.16
N THR A 100 8.03 -17.09 -17.92
CA THR A 100 8.53 -15.74 -17.56
C THR A 100 9.93 -15.73 -16.95
N GLY A 101 10.53 -16.92 -16.79
CA GLY A 101 11.85 -17.07 -16.20
C GLY A 101 12.97 -16.51 -17.05
N LEU A 102 14.08 -16.10 -16.41
CA LEU A 102 15.36 -15.80 -17.08
C LEU A 102 16.07 -17.07 -17.53
N TYR A 103 15.71 -18.18 -16.94
CA TYR A 103 16.15 -19.51 -17.28
C TYR A 103 14.96 -20.38 -17.69
N PHE A 104 15.21 -21.36 -18.55
CA PHE A 104 14.25 -22.41 -18.80
C PHE A 104 13.99 -23.25 -17.53
N TYR A 105 12.94 -24.07 -17.53
CA TYR A 105 12.62 -24.97 -16.43
C TYR A 105 13.78 -25.90 -16.04
N ASP A 106 14.57 -26.35 -17.04
CA ASP A 106 15.78 -27.16 -16.85
C ASP A 106 17.03 -26.35 -16.47
N ARG A 107 16.86 -25.07 -16.14
CA ARG A 107 17.89 -24.11 -15.70
C ARG A 107 18.93 -23.74 -16.76
N ARG A 108 18.72 -24.05 -18.02
CA ARG A 108 19.53 -23.47 -19.11
C ARG A 108 19.18 -21.98 -19.25
N PRO A 109 20.15 -21.09 -19.44
CA PRO A 109 19.85 -19.66 -19.63
C PRO A 109 19.08 -19.44 -20.93
N LYS A 110 18.08 -18.53 -20.88
CA LYS A 110 17.35 -18.07 -22.07
C LYS A 110 18.05 -16.92 -22.78
N PHE A 111 18.88 -16.20 -22.05
CA PHE A 111 19.45 -14.91 -22.46
C PHE A 111 20.96 -14.89 -22.26
N ASP A 112 21.64 -13.91 -22.85
CA ASP A 112 23.03 -13.61 -22.55
C ASP A 112 23.14 -13.11 -21.09
N LEU A 113 23.67 -13.97 -20.22
CA LEU A 113 23.76 -13.68 -18.78
C LEU A 113 24.68 -12.51 -18.48
N LYS A 114 25.72 -12.29 -19.31
CA LYS A 114 26.60 -11.13 -19.14
C LYS A 114 25.84 -9.84 -19.40
N ARG A 115 25.08 -9.78 -20.49
CA ARG A 115 24.24 -8.61 -20.81
C ARG A 115 23.18 -8.35 -19.73
N MET A 116 22.53 -9.39 -19.24
CA MET A 116 21.56 -9.28 -18.14
C MET A 116 22.21 -8.75 -16.86
N HIS A 117 23.38 -9.28 -16.53
CA HIS A 117 24.16 -8.81 -15.39
C HIS A 117 24.54 -7.33 -15.53
N ASP A 118 25.09 -6.94 -16.69
CA ASP A 118 25.54 -5.55 -16.92
C ASP A 118 24.37 -4.56 -16.76
N ILE A 119 23.16 -4.92 -17.17
CA ILE A 119 21.96 -4.13 -16.97
C ILE A 119 21.61 -4.03 -15.47
N THR A 120 21.65 -5.16 -14.76
CA THR A 120 21.18 -5.24 -13.37
C THR A 120 22.20 -4.71 -12.37
N ALA A 121 23.51 -4.88 -12.67
CA ALA A 121 24.61 -4.46 -11.78
C ALA A 121 24.93 -2.96 -11.88
N ARG A 122 24.19 -2.21 -12.66
CA ARG A 122 24.31 -0.74 -12.71
C ARG A 122 24.04 -0.16 -11.32
N ALA A 123 24.92 0.72 -10.84
CA ALA A 123 24.74 1.37 -9.54
C ALA A 123 23.40 2.08 -9.44
N ALA A 124 22.64 1.77 -8.41
CA ALA A 124 21.36 2.40 -8.15
C ALA A 124 21.52 3.86 -7.71
N ALA A 125 20.51 4.69 -7.95
CA ALA A 125 20.48 6.04 -7.41
C ALA A 125 20.58 6.03 -5.88
N TYR A 126 19.94 5.07 -5.24
CA TYR A 126 20.03 4.84 -3.79
C TYR A 126 21.49 4.63 -3.31
N GLU A 127 22.30 3.88 -4.05
CA GLU A 127 23.71 3.65 -3.68
C GLU A 127 24.57 4.90 -3.86
N LYS A 128 24.28 5.73 -4.87
CA LYS A 128 25.03 6.95 -5.17
C LYS A 128 24.76 8.07 -4.18
N THR A 129 23.56 8.13 -3.69
CA THR A 129 23.14 9.17 -2.74
C THR A 129 23.27 8.71 -1.30
N GLY A 130 23.53 7.40 -1.10
CA GLY A 130 23.23 6.74 0.17
C GLY A 130 21.72 6.77 0.45
N PRO A 131 21.21 6.17 1.51
CA PRO A 131 19.92 6.55 2.03
C PRO A 131 20.03 8.04 2.34
N THR A 132 19.49 8.89 1.46
CA THR A 132 19.84 10.31 1.34
C THR A 132 20.29 10.88 2.68
N ALA A 133 21.53 10.57 3.06
CA ALA A 133 22.27 11.28 4.09
C ALA A 133 22.62 12.69 3.59
N GLY A 134 22.18 12.96 2.36
CA GLY A 134 22.01 14.28 1.84
C GLY A 134 20.84 14.93 2.53
N LYS A 135 21.13 15.68 3.54
CA LYS A 135 20.14 16.00 4.54
C LYS A 135 19.34 14.70 4.70
N ALA A 136 19.66 13.91 5.60
CA ALA A 136 18.59 13.26 6.26
C ALA A 136 17.53 14.34 6.22
N VAL A 137 16.57 14.34 5.22
CA VAL A 137 15.29 14.77 5.67
C VAL A 137 15.27 13.96 6.88
N ALA A 138 15.87 14.61 7.91
CA ALA A 138 16.14 14.06 9.18
C ALA A 138 14.97 13.21 9.31
N ALA A 139 15.18 11.87 8.93
CA ALA A 139 14.02 11.08 8.76
C ALA A 139 13.29 11.60 9.89
N THR A 140 12.47 12.61 9.50
CA THR A 140 11.90 13.38 10.58
C THR A 140 11.26 12.22 11.13
N GLN A 141 11.96 11.65 12.10
CA GLN A 141 11.50 10.53 12.84
C GLN A 141 10.15 11.07 13.14
N HIS A 142 9.26 10.81 12.12
CA HIS A 142 7.92 11.31 12.23
C HIS A 142 7.54 10.48 13.40
N ASP A 143 7.51 11.08 14.58
CA ASP A 143 7.02 10.45 15.79
C ASP A 143 5.56 10.13 15.49
N TRP A 144 5.39 9.12 14.60
CA TRP A 144 4.10 8.64 14.20
C TRP A 144 3.43 8.10 15.44
N GLN A 145 2.42 8.80 15.87
CA GLN A 145 1.53 8.35 16.92
C GLN A 145 0.47 7.46 16.29
N VAL A 146 0.29 6.28 16.85
CA VAL A 146 -0.80 5.39 16.51
C VAL A 146 -2.06 5.90 17.20
N LEU A 147 -2.98 6.46 16.45
CA LEU A 147 -4.30 6.88 16.95
C LEU A 147 -5.23 5.67 17.07
N VAL A 148 -5.19 4.80 16.06
CA VAL A 148 -5.93 3.53 16.00
C VAL A 148 -4.98 2.47 15.50
N GLY A 149 -4.81 1.37 16.23
CA GLY A 149 -3.94 0.26 15.85
C GLY A 149 -4.67 -0.80 15.04
N ALA A 150 -4.01 -1.30 13.97
CA ALA A 150 -4.42 -2.51 13.28
C ALA A 150 -4.11 -3.76 14.11
N ALA A 151 -4.60 -4.92 13.68
CA ALA A 151 -4.36 -6.19 14.39
C ALA A 151 -2.88 -6.50 14.63
N ALA A 152 -2.01 -6.13 13.67
CA ALA A 152 -0.57 -6.31 13.78
C ALA A 152 0.11 -5.44 14.86
N ASP A 153 -0.57 -4.38 15.32
CA ASP A 153 -0.04 -3.47 16.34
C ASP A 153 -0.23 -4.00 17.78
N GLY A 154 -0.73 -5.22 17.92
CA GLY A 154 -0.82 -5.93 19.19
C GLY A 154 -1.66 -5.18 20.24
N PRO A 155 -1.06 -4.72 21.36
CA PRO A 155 -1.82 -4.07 22.43
C PRO A 155 -2.49 -2.74 22.03
N LEU A 156 -2.10 -2.13 20.91
CA LEU A 156 -2.72 -0.92 20.38
C LEU A 156 -4.00 -1.22 19.59
N ALA A 157 -4.18 -2.48 19.13
CA ALA A 157 -5.42 -2.93 18.52
C ALA A 157 -6.51 -3.08 19.58
N LYS A 158 -7.52 -2.22 19.52
CA LYS A 158 -8.64 -2.23 20.44
C LYS A 158 -9.88 -2.86 19.79
N PRO A 159 -10.78 -3.48 20.56
CA PRO A 159 -12.01 -4.00 19.99
C PRO A 159 -12.88 -2.89 19.42
N TYR A 160 -13.53 -3.21 18.32
CA TYR A 160 -14.60 -2.40 17.73
C TYR A 160 -15.95 -2.81 18.27
N ARG A 161 -16.88 -1.87 18.32
CA ARG A 161 -18.32 -2.14 18.26
C ARG A 161 -18.69 -2.36 16.81
N TYR A 162 -19.48 -3.39 16.50
CA TYR A 162 -19.88 -3.67 15.13
C TYR A 162 -21.29 -4.19 15.01
N THR A 163 -21.86 -3.97 13.84
CA THR A 163 -23.15 -4.52 13.42
C THR A 163 -23.12 -4.85 11.93
N THR A 164 -23.93 -5.80 11.51
CA THR A 164 -24.19 -6.14 10.11
C THR A 164 -25.57 -5.69 9.65
N ASN A 165 -26.34 -5.07 10.53
CA ASN A 165 -27.63 -4.47 10.23
C ASN A 165 -27.44 -2.98 9.98
N ALA A 166 -28.04 -2.45 8.92
CA ALA A 166 -27.97 -1.03 8.59
C ALA A 166 -28.38 -0.15 9.76
N PRO A 167 -27.49 0.68 10.32
CA PRO A 167 -27.82 1.55 11.43
C PRO A 167 -28.54 2.83 10.96
N ALA A 168 -28.98 3.66 11.90
CA ALA A 168 -29.51 4.99 11.61
C ALA A 168 -28.45 5.88 10.97
N SER A 169 -28.86 6.92 10.26
CA SER A 169 -27.96 7.77 9.42
C SER A 169 -26.88 8.53 10.21
N ASP A 170 -27.08 8.72 11.52
CA ASP A 170 -26.12 9.40 12.41
C ASP A 170 -25.09 8.44 13.04
N TRP A 171 -25.05 7.19 12.61
CA TRP A 171 -24.21 6.12 13.17
C TRP A 171 -22.72 6.45 13.28
N ALA A 172 -22.18 7.30 12.41
CA ALA A 172 -20.77 7.67 12.41
C ALA A 172 -20.44 8.80 13.41
N THR A 173 -21.44 9.40 14.04
CA THR A 173 -21.25 10.56 14.94
C THR A 173 -20.89 10.15 16.37
N GLY A 174 -20.34 11.09 17.15
CA GLY A 174 -19.96 10.85 18.54
C GLY A 174 -21.15 10.70 19.50
N SER A 175 -22.33 11.16 19.11
CA SER A 175 -23.56 11.06 19.91
C SER A 175 -24.32 9.75 19.72
N PHE A 176 -23.97 8.97 18.69
CA PHE A 176 -24.63 7.70 18.40
C PHE A 176 -24.40 6.67 19.52
N ASN A 177 -25.46 5.99 19.93
CA ASN A 177 -25.41 4.94 20.95
C ASN A 177 -25.23 3.57 20.29
N ASP A 178 -24.04 3.01 20.38
CA ASP A 178 -23.67 1.70 19.86
C ASP A 178 -23.61 0.58 20.93
N GLN A 179 -24.20 0.80 22.12
CA GLN A 179 -24.14 -0.17 23.23
C GLN A 179 -24.76 -1.52 22.88
N SER A 180 -25.77 -1.54 22.01
CA SER A 180 -26.42 -2.76 21.52
C SER A 180 -25.61 -3.52 20.45
N TRP A 181 -24.57 -2.93 19.92
CA TRP A 181 -23.74 -3.57 18.92
C TRP A 181 -22.84 -4.65 19.53
N SER A 182 -22.49 -5.65 18.74
CA SER A 182 -21.50 -6.66 19.13
C SER A 182 -20.12 -6.04 19.34
N SER A 183 -19.22 -6.77 19.99
CA SER A 183 -17.82 -6.37 20.13
C SER A 183 -16.91 -7.40 19.50
N GLY A 184 -15.87 -6.97 18.78
CA GLY A 184 -14.92 -7.86 18.12
C GLY A 184 -13.59 -7.17 17.83
N LEU A 185 -12.56 -7.97 17.64
CA LEU A 185 -11.24 -7.52 17.23
C LEU A 185 -11.08 -7.61 15.69
N ALA A 186 -10.46 -6.63 15.09
CA ALA A 186 -10.01 -6.71 13.71
C ALA A 186 -8.84 -7.72 13.57
N PRO A 187 -8.63 -8.32 12.39
CA PRO A 187 -9.38 -8.15 11.17
C PRO A 187 -10.77 -8.78 11.22
N PHE A 188 -11.76 -8.10 10.65
CA PHE A 188 -13.08 -8.68 10.38
C PHE A 188 -13.09 -9.26 8.97
N GLY A 189 -13.73 -10.41 8.76
CA GLY A 189 -13.77 -11.01 7.45
C GLY A 189 -14.22 -12.45 7.41
N HIS A 190 -14.05 -13.08 6.24
CA HIS A 190 -14.39 -14.47 6.01
C HIS A 190 -13.33 -15.16 5.15
N ALA A 191 -12.99 -16.41 5.51
CA ALA A 191 -12.11 -17.33 4.76
C ALA A 191 -10.68 -16.83 4.45
N LEU A 192 -10.23 -15.70 5.02
CA LEU A 192 -8.86 -15.21 4.88
C LEU A 192 -8.03 -15.49 6.13
N PRO A 193 -6.71 -15.75 5.99
CA PRO A 193 -5.82 -15.92 7.13
C PRO A 193 -5.78 -14.67 8.02
N GLY A 194 -5.71 -14.87 9.33
CA GLY A 194 -5.57 -13.79 10.30
C GLY A 194 -6.88 -13.14 10.75
N VAL A 195 -8.03 -13.48 10.15
CA VAL A 195 -9.35 -13.00 10.60
C VAL A 195 -9.58 -13.37 12.06
N GLN A 196 -9.89 -12.38 12.90
CA GLN A 196 -10.20 -12.57 14.31
C GLN A 196 -11.70 -12.56 14.60
N THR A 197 -12.46 -11.74 13.86
CA THR A 197 -13.92 -11.68 14.00
C THR A 197 -14.59 -12.02 12.66
N ALA A 198 -15.41 -13.05 12.69
CA ALA A 198 -16.11 -13.50 11.48
C ALA A 198 -17.14 -12.45 11.01
N TRP A 199 -17.08 -12.12 9.72
CA TRP A 199 -18.04 -11.31 9.01
C TRP A 199 -18.30 -11.93 7.64
N ASN A 200 -19.55 -12.29 7.34
CA ASN A 200 -19.96 -12.97 6.13
C ASN A 200 -21.28 -12.46 5.54
N SER A 201 -21.67 -11.24 5.89
CA SER A 201 -22.82 -10.52 5.32
C SER A 201 -22.38 -9.50 4.27
N GLY A 202 -23.32 -8.91 3.54
CA GLY A 202 -23.02 -7.90 2.52
C GLY A 202 -22.42 -6.61 3.08
N ASP A 203 -22.72 -6.27 4.32
CA ASP A 203 -22.26 -5.03 4.95
C ASP A 203 -21.76 -5.27 6.36
N ILE A 204 -20.81 -4.43 6.79
CA ILE A 204 -20.40 -4.29 8.18
C ILE A 204 -20.16 -2.81 8.53
N TRP A 205 -20.62 -2.42 9.68
CA TRP A 205 -20.38 -1.10 10.30
C TRP A 205 -19.57 -1.31 11.56
N LEU A 206 -18.43 -0.64 11.65
CA LEU A 206 -17.49 -0.73 12.76
C LEU A 206 -17.38 0.62 13.45
N ARG A 207 -17.25 0.62 14.76
CA ARG A 207 -17.02 1.84 15.53
C ARG A 207 -16.01 1.60 16.65
N GLN A 208 -15.12 2.56 16.86
CA GLN A 208 -14.34 2.67 18.09
C GLN A 208 -14.07 4.14 18.42
N THR A 209 -13.49 4.37 19.56
CA THR A 209 -13.06 5.72 19.98
C THR A 209 -11.57 5.72 20.25
N PHE A 210 -10.90 6.76 19.79
CA PHE A 210 -9.50 7.01 20.11
C PHE A 210 -9.32 8.39 20.75
N GLU A 211 -8.23 8.56 21.47
CA GLU A 211 -7.82 9.84 22.05
C GLU A 211 -6.68 10.44 21.20
N SER A 212 -6.69 11.75 21.06
CA SER A 212 -5.60 12.48 20.43
C SER A 212 -5.16 13.62 21.33
N ASP A 213 -3.86 13.73 21.58
CA ASP A 213 -3.28 14.78 22.41
C ASP A 213 -3.33 16.15 21.71
N THR A 214 -3.59 16.18 20.41
CA THR A 214 -3.63 17.39 19.60
C THR A 214 -4.67 17.34 18.50
N ALA A 215 -5.22 18.51 18.15
CA ALA A 215 -5.96 18.71 16.91
C ALA A 215 -5.05 19.21 15.77
N ALA A 216 -3.83 19.63 16.08
CA ALA A 216 -2.87 20.14 15.10
C ALA A 216 -1.90 19.01 14.68
N ILE A 217 -2.02 18.58 13.45
CA ILE A 217 -1.20 17.49 12.87
C ILE A 217 -0.38 18.00 11.67
N LYS A 218 0.83 17.48 11.53
CA LYS A 218 1.72 17.73 10.40
C LYS A 218 1.40 16.80 9.24
N ALA A 219 1.20 15.52 9.54
CA ALA A 219 0.84 14.49 8.58
C ALA A 219 -0.11 13.47 9.21
N ALA A 220 -0.90 12.77 8.40
CA ALA A 220 -1.68 11.62 8.80
C ALA A 220 -1.74 10.59 7.68
N ALA A 221 -1.74 9.31 8.08
CA ALA A 221 -1.81 8.17 7.20
C ALA A 221 -2.85 7.17 7.70
N LEU A 222 -3.63 6.62 6.76
CA LEU A 222 -4.49 5.47 6.94
C LEU A 222 -3.77 4.26 6.34
N VAL A 223 -3.44 3.27 7.14
CA VAL A 223 -2.93 1.96 6.72
C VAL A 223 -4.10 1.00 6.77
N ILE A 224 -4.51 0.46 5.64
CA ILE A 224 -5.76 -0.31 5.58
C ILE A 224 -5.64 -1.48 4.59
N PHE A 225 -6.19 -2.62 5.00
CA PHE A 225 -6.49 -3.74 4.14
C PHE A 225 -8.02 -3.91 4.13
N TYR A 226 -8.62 -3.77 2.96
CA TYR A 226 -10.07 -3.81 2.78
C TYR A 226 -10.46 -4.62 1.53
N ASP A 227 -11.60 -5.27 1.62
CA ASP A 227 -12.20 -6.08 0.58
C ASP A 227 -13.73 -6.19 0.86
N GLU A 228 -14.60 -5.36 0.25
CA GLU A 228 -14.40 -4.42 -0.85
C GLU A 228 -14.72 -2.97 -0.43
N ASP A 229 -15.68 -2.30 -1.12
CA ASP A 229 -15.99 -0.86 -1.01
C ASP A 229 -16.03 -0.33 0.42
N THR A 230 -15.06 0.51 0.78
CA THR A 230 -14.89 0.94 2.17
C THR A 230 -14.87 2.45 2.31
N GLU A 231 -15.53 2.94 3.37
CA GLU A 231 -15.52 4.35 3.77
C GLU A 231 -15.17 4.48 5.25
N VAL A 232 -14.25 5.40 5.57
CA VAL A 232 -13.74 5.66 6.92
C VAL A 232 -14.16 7.08 7.34
N PHE A 233 -14.72 7.19 8.53
CA PHE A 233 -15.21 8.44 9.11
C PHE A 233 -14.48 8.74 10.43
N VAL A 234 -14.21 10.00 10.68
CA VAL A 234 -13.79 10.52 11.99
C VAL A 234 -14.73 11.66 12.37
N ASN A 235 -15.24 11.63 13.59
CA ASN A 235 -16.21 12.62 14.09
C ASN A 235 -17.43 12.82 13.18
N GLY A 236 -17.90 11.73 12.53
CA GLY A 236 -19.08 11.75 11.65
C GLY A 236 -18.80 12.27 10.22
N GLN A 237 -17.56 12.61 9.90
CA GLN A 237 -17.18 13.11 8.57
C GLN A 237 -16.29 12.10 7.86
N SER A 238 -16.53 11.86 6.57
CA SER A 238 -15.73 10.98 5.75
C SER A 238 -14.33 11.54 5.57
N VAL A 239 -13.32 10.79 5.98
CA VAL A 239 -11.91 11.14 5.82
C VAL A 239 -11.24 10.37 4.70
N TRP A 240 -11.82 9.23 4.30
CA TRP A 240 -11.33 8.41 3.21
C TRP A 240 -12.43 7.48 2.69
N LYS A 241 -12.46 7.28 1.37
CA LYS A 241 -13.39 6.36 0.71
C LYS A 241 -12.75 5.78 -0.53
N ARG A 242 -12.95 4.48 -0.74
CA ARG A 242 -12.59 3.79 -1.99
C ARG A 242 -13.52 2.64 -2.28
N ASN A 243 -13.70 2.40 -3.60
CA ASN A 243 -14.35 1.22 -4.14
C ASN A 243 -13.29 0.19 -4.55
N GLY A 244 -13.68 -1.10 -4.59
CA GLY A 244 -12.80 -2.22 -4.89
C GLY A 244 -12.06 -2.70 -3.65
N PHE A 245 -10.92 -3.34 -3.84
CA PHE A 245 -10.21 -4.05 -2.78
C PHE A 245 -8.70 -3.82 -2.85
N THR A 246 -8.01 -4.20 -1.76
CA THR A 246 -6.56 -4.40 -1.72
C THR A 246 -6.26 -5.89 -1.50
N THR A 247 -5.04 -6.31 -1.80
CA THR A 247 -4.58 -7.69 -1.53
C THR A 247 -3.66 -7.77 -0.31
N THR A 248 -3.34 -6.62 0.26
CA THR A 248 -2.50 -6.42 1.44
C THR A 248 -2.80 -5.04 2.04
N TYR A 249 -2.14 -4.71 3.15
CA TYR A 249 -2.23 -3.36 3.69
C TYR A 249 -1.64 -2.34 2.72
N ASP A 250 -2.46 -1.34 2.40
CA ASP A 250 -2.07 -0.16 1.64
C ASP A 250 -2.07 1.07 2.54
N THR A 251 -1.28 2.10 2.17
CA THR A 251 -1.16 3.33 2.96
C THR A 251 -1.67 4.52 2.14
N PHE A 252 -2.59 5.27 2.73
CA PHE A 252 -3.18 6.44 2.11
C PHE A 252 -2.95 7.68 2.96
N ALA A 253 -2.50 8.77 2.35
CA ALA A 253 -2.44 10.06 3.03
C ALA A 253 -3.85 10.59 3.28
N VAL A 254 -4.13 10.88 4.54
CA VAL A 254 -5.43 11.45 4.98
C VAL A 254 -5.24 12.78 5.74
N THR A 255 -4.08 13.40 5.59
CA THR A 255 -3.70 14.61 6.33
C THR A 255 -4.75 15.72 6.22
N GLU A 256 -5.13 16.08 5.00
CA GLU A 256 -6.04 17.21 4.79
C GLU A 256 -7.47 16.93 5.24
N SER A 257 -7.96 15.70 5.09
CA SER A 257 -9.28 15.32 5.55
C SER A 257 -9.32 15.18 7.08
N LEU A 258 -8.29 14.53 7.66
CA LEU A 258 -8.22 14.35 9.11
C LEU A 258 -8.03 15.67 9.85
N ARG A 259 -7.18 16.58 9.33
CA ARG A 259 -6.94 17.93 9.91
C ARG A 259 -8.22 18.75 10.10
N LYS A 260 -9.20 18.55 9.25
CA LYS A 260 -10.49 19.28 9.31
C LYS A 260 -11.42 18.79 10.41
N VAL A 261 -11.22 17.56 10.89
CA VAL A 261 -12.21 16.88 11.73
C VAL A 261 -11.63 16.37 13.05
N LEU A 262 -10.31 16.31 13.19
CA LEU A 262 -9.65 15.80 14.39
C LEU A 262 -9.82 16.82 15.54
N ASN A 263 -10.25 16.32 16.69
CA ASN A 263 -10.31 17.09 17.92
C ASN A 263 -9.17 16.67 18.86
N GLN A 264 -8.75 17.58 19.73
CA GLN A 264 -8.00 17.21 20.91
C GLN A 264 -8.94 16.44 21.86
N GLY A 265 -8.44 15.35 22.47
CA GLY A 265 -9.23 14.43 23.28
C GLY A 265 -9.95 13.38 22.43
N ARG A 266 -11.19 13.11 22.77
CA ARG A 266 -11.97 11.99 22.25
C ARG A 266 -12.44 12.20 20.81
N ASN A 267 -12.18 11.18 19.98
CA ASN A 267 -12.57 11.14 18.57
C ASN A 267 -13.20 9.77 18.24
N PRO A 268 -14.48 9.70 17.85
CA PRO A 268 -15.06 8.50 17.27
C PRO A 268 -14.52 8.26 15.87
N LEU A 269 -14.06 7.03 15.64
CA LEU A 269 -13.79 6.43 14.34
C LEU A 269 -14.96 5.54 13.95
N ALA A 270 -15.39 5.59 12.71
CA ALA A 270 -16.39 4.70 12.16
C ALA A 270 -15.98 4.21 10.77
N VAL A 271 -16.31 2.96 10.44
CA VAL A 271 -15.96 2.33 9.16
C VAL A 271 -17.18 1.60 8.64
N HIS A 272 -17.50 1.79 7.37
CA HIS A 272 -18.47 0.98 6.65
C HIS A 272 -17.74 0.25 5.51
N THR A 273 -17.93 -1.06 5.42
CA THR A 273 -17.43 -1.87 4.32
C THR A 273 -18.58 -2.65 3.70
N HIS A 274 -18.71 -2.56 2.38
CA HIS A 274 -19.71 -3.25 1.58
C HIS A 274 -19.04 -4.31 0.70
N GLN A 275 -19.48 -5.55 0.87
CA GLN A 275 -19.03 -6.70 0.10
C GLN A 275 -19.82 -6.83 -1.19
N THR A 276 -19.15 -6.97 -2.32
CA THR A 276 -19.78 -7.20 -3.62
C THR A 276 -19.56 -8.61 -4.14
N ALA A 277 -18.35 -9.15 -4.04
CA ALA A 277 -18.01 -10.52 -4.46
C ALA A 277 -16.63 -10.95 -3.94
N GLY A 278 -16.40 -12.26 -3.82
CA GLY A 278 -15.07 -12.81 -3.53
C GLY A 278 -14.74 -12.88 -2.04
N GLY A 279 -13.57 -12.36 -1.64
CA GLY A 279 -13.10 -12.31 -0.27
C GLY A 279 -13.81 -11.27 0.58
N GLN A 280 -13.61 -11.32 1.89
CA GLN A 280 -14.09 -10.30 2.83
C GLN A 280 -13.03 -10.01 3.85
N PHE A 281 -12.61 -8.74 3.94
CA PHE A 281 -11.60 -8.35 4.91
C PHE A 281 -11.66 -6.86 5.23
N ILE A 282 -11.56 -6.50 6.49
CA ILE A 282 -11.34 -5.12 6.92
C ILE A 282 -10.48 -5.08 8.18
N ASP A 283 -9.36 -4.40 8.06
CA ASP A 283 -8.51 -3.99 9.18
C ASP A 283 -7.80 -2.68 8.83
N LEU A 284 -7.55 -1.84 9.82
CA LEU A 284 -6.87 -0.56 9.60
C LEU A 284 -6.11 -0.06 10.81
N ALA A 285 -5.08 0.76 10.54
CA ALA A 285 -4.46 1.67 11.49
C ALA A 285 -4.62 3.12 11.03
N LEU A 286 -4.82 4.03 11.96
CA LEU A 286 -4.78 5.47 11.72
C LEU A 286 -3.60 6.06 12.47
N LEU A 287 -2.73 6.75 11.76
CA LEU A 287 -1.49 7.30 12.25
C LEU A 287 -1.47 8.82 12.05
N CYS A 288 -0.85 9.56 12.95
CA CYS A 288 -0.56 10.97 12.72
C CYS A 288 0.80 11.37 13.26
N THR A 289 1.32 12.50 12.76
CA THR A 289 2.42 13.23 13.38
C THR A 289 1.87 14.56 13.90
N PRO A 290 2.10 14.90 15.17
CA PRO A 290 1.72 16.20 15.70
C PRO A 290 2.43 17.32 14.94
N ALA A 291 1.80 18.48 14.81
CA ALA A 291 2.50 19.69 14.49
C ALA A 291 3.43 20.04 15.66
N GLU A 292 4.68 20.41 15.36
CA GLU A 292 5.61 20.81 16.42
C GLU A 292 4.99 21.91 17.28
N THR A 293 4.82 21.64 18.56
CA THR A 293 4.50 22.70 19.55
C THR A 293 5.76 23.54 19.65
N ARG A 294 5.74 24.79 19.16
CA ARG A 294 6.79 25.75 19.50
C ARG A 294 6.85 25.80 21.01
N LEU A 295 7.90 25.24 21.59
CA LEU A 295 8.23 25.54 22.99
C LEU A 295 8.36 27.05 23.08
N ALA A 296 7.48 27.70 23.83
CA ALA A 296 7.61 29.10 24.14
C ALA A 296 8.98 29.25 24.79
N GLU A 297 9.87 29.97 24.12
CA GLU A 297 11.12 30.38 24.72
C GLU A 297 10.77 31.11 26.02
N HIS A 298 10.98 30.43 27.14
CA HIS A 298 10.96 31.11 28.43
C HIS A 298 12.18 32.04 28.43
N GLY A 299 11.91 33.27 28.09
CA GLY A 299 12.90 34.35 28.21
C GLY A 299 13.50 34.31 29.60
N ALA A 300 14.77 33.99 29.65
CA ALA A 300 15.58 34.27 30.79
C ALA A 300 15.60 35.78 30.99
N ARG A 301 15.07 36.24 32.13
CA ARG A 301 15.39 37.55 32.71
C ARG A 301 16.51 37.38 33.70
#